data_c25eb7b96138e88e55e8f1af5fdf4053
#
_entry.id   c25eb7b96138e88e55e8f1af5fdf4053
#
_cell.length_a   1.000
_cell.length_b   1.000
_cell.length_c   1.000
_cell.angle_alpha   90.00
_cell.angle_beta   90.00
_cell.angle_gamma   90.00
#
_symmetry.space_group_name_H-M   'P 1'
#
loop_
_entity.id
_entity.type
_entity.pdbx_description
1 polymer ?
#
loop_
_entity_poly.entity_id
_entity_poly.type
_entity_poly.pdbx_seq_one_letter_code
_entity_poly.pdbx_strand_id
1 'polypeptide(L)'
;MQIEPAADAFGQTYAAGQAQVVWTTLVADLETPVSAFLKLATRRPLSFLLESVEGGATRGRYSIIGLDPDVVWRANGPNAEINRTARQPDAFAPCGAPPLAALRAFIAESRIDIPDGLPPMAAGIFGYLGYDTVRLIEEIGPPNPDPIGLPDAILVRPTIVVIFDAVKNTITVVTPVRPDQAVSAKSALARAAERLGTVVDDLDRALDKEQATDAGGPLVVEPRSNTTPAEFQRMVLAAKDYIAAGDIFQVVLSQRFEAPFGLPAFALYRAIRRINPAPFLFYLDYEKFSVVGSSPEILVRARGDTVTIRPIAGTRPRGATPHEDKALEAELLADPKECAEHLMLLDLGRNDVGRVARIGTVTVTDQFFVERYSHVMHIVSNVEGKLDPRHDALDALAAG
;
A
#
# COMPACT_ATOMS: atom_id res chain seq x y z
N MET A 1 -17.31 25.91 5.35
CA MET A 1 -16.49 24.73 5.72
C MET A 1 -16.43 24.62 7.22
N GLN A 2 -16.90 23.53 7.80
CA GLN A 2 -16.76 23.24 9.23
C GLN A 2 -15.41 22.55 9.45
N ILE A 3 -14.63 23.00 10.43
CA ILE A 3 -13.30 22.45 10.73
C ILE A 3 -13.35 21.82 12.12
N GLU A 4 -12.78 20.65 12.23
CA GLU A 4 -12.60 19.92 13.47
C GLU A 4 -11.11 19.66 13.73
N PRO A 5 -10.69 19.61 15.01
CA PRO A 5 -11.47 19.92 16.21
C PRO A 5 -11.76 21.42 16.35
N ALA A 6 -12.66 21.76 17.25
CA ALA A 6 -12.93 23.17 17.60
C ALA A 6 -11.67 23.87 18.11
N ALA A 7 -11.57 25.18 17.92
CA ALA A 7 -10.35 25.96 18.19
C ALA A 7 -9.83 25.81 19.62
N ASP A 8 -10.72 25.73 20.63
CA ASP A 8 -10.32 25.57 22.03
C ASP A 8 -9.69 24.20 22.30
N ALA A 9 -10.29 23.13 21.77
CA ALA A 9 -9.75 21.76 21.89
C ALA A 9 -8.42 21.63 21.16
N PHE A 10 -8.34 22.20 19.94
CA PHE A 10 -7.08 22.27 19.20
C PHE A 10 -6.00 23.00 19.99
N GLY A 11 -6.34 24.17 20.59
CA GLY A 11 -5.41 24.98 21.35
C GLY A 11 -4.84 24.26 22.57
N GLN A 12 -5.65 23.51 23.30
CA GLN A 12 -5.26 22.72 24.46
C GLN A 12 -4.23 21.63 24.07
N THR A 13 -4.53 20.84 23.03
CA THR A 13 -3.65 19.78 22.54
C THR A 13 -2.33 20.36 22.01
N TYR A 14 -2.38 21.49 21.27
CA TYR A 14 -1.20 22.15 20.75
C TYR A 14 -0.31 22.71 21.86
N ALA A 15 -0.91 23.32 22.89
CA ALA A 15 -0.18 23.85 24.06
C ALA A 15 0.48 22.74 24.89
N ALA A 16 -0.11 21.54 24.91
CA ALA A 16 0.47 20.35 25.51
C ALA A 16 1.66 19.76 24.72
N GLY A 17 2.02 20.35 23.57
CA GLY A 17 3.10 19.84 22.71
C GLY A 17 2.74 18.56 21.94
N GLN A 18 1.46 18.26 21.80
CA GLN A 18 0.99 17.03 21.14
C GLN A 18 0.63 17.29 19.68
N ALA A 19 1.09 16.40 18.80
CA ALA A 19 0.69 16.39 17.40
C ALA A 19 -0.78 15.93 17.27
N GLN A 20 -1.52 16.52 16.34
CA GLN A 20 -2.93 16.22 16.12
C GLN A 20 -3.31 16.40 14.66
N VAL A 21 -4.48 15.92 14.29
CA VAL A 21 -5.07 16.13 12.96
C VAL A 21 -6.14 17.24 13.01
N VAL A 22 -6.23 17.99 11.93
CA VAL A 22 -7.32 18.95 11.66
C VAL A 22 -8.01 18.51 10.39
N TRP A 23 -9.36 18.46 10.38
CA TRP A 23 -10.08 17.94 9.22
C TRP A 23 -11.39 18.68 8.94
N THR A 24 -11.89 18.45 7.73
CA THR A 24 -13.24 18.80 7.31
C THR A 24 -13.86 17.65 6.53
N THR A 25 -15.19 17.55 6.55
CA THR A 25 -15.92 16.49 5.84
C THR A 25 -16.91 17.12 4.87
N LEU A 26 -16.90 16.61 3.64
CA LEU A 26 -17.73 17.03 2.52
C LEU A 26 -18.61 15.87 2.07
N VAL A 27 -19.71 16.17 1.38
CA VAL A 27 -20.51 15.18 0.65
C VAL A 27 -19.75 14.77 -0.62
N ALA A 28 -19.74 13.48 -0.94
CA ALA A 28 -18.97 12.89 -2.06
C ALA A 28 -19.86 12.27 -3.13
N ASP A 29 -20.99 12.88 -3.46
CA ASP A 29 -21.94 12.36 -4.44
C ASP A 29 -21.57 12.69 -5.90
N LEU A 30 -20.77 13.73 -6.13
CA LEU A 30 -20.34 14.17 -7.46
C LEU A 30 -18.88 13.87 -7.80
N GLU A 31 -18.06 13.44 -6.85
CA GLU A 31 -16.65 13.21 -7.05
C GLU A 31 -16.29 11.71 -6.93
N THR A 32 -15.34 11.29 -7.75
CA THR A 32 -14.72 9.97 -7.65
C THR A 32 -13.26 10.10 -7.21
N PRO A 33 -12.64 9.07 -6.60
CA PRO A 33 -11.21 9.12 -6.27
C PRO A 33 -10.32 9.45 -7.48
N VAL A 34 -10.68 8.98 -8.69
CA VAL A 34 -9.94 9.27 -9.93
C VAL A 34 -10.09 10.74 -10.35
N SER A 35 -11.31 11.30 -10.34
CA SER A 35 -11.52 12.71 -10.69
C SER A 35 -10.86 13.64 -9.69
N ALA A 36 -10.96 13.33 -8.40
CA ALA A 36 -10.29 14.08 -7.35
C ALA A 36 -8.77 14.02 -7.48
N PHE A 37 -8.19 12.83 -7.74
CA PHE A 37 -6.76 12.72 -7.96
C PHE A 37 -6.28 13.58 -9.13
N LEU A 38 -6.98 13.57 -10.27
CA LEU A 38 -6.68 14.42 -11.41
C LEU A 38 -6.75 15.92 -11.09
N LYS A 39 -7.71 16.34 -10.26
CA LYS A 39 -7.83 17.76 -9.83
C LYS A 39 -6.74 18.17 -8.83
N LEU A 40 -6.39 17.27 -7.92
CA LEU A 40 -5.53 17.59 -6.77
C LEU A 40 -4.04 17.35 -7.03
N ALA A 41 -3.68 16.25 -7.73
CA ALA A 41 -2.32 15.76 -7.82
C ALA A 41 -1.52 16.26 -9.03
N THR A 42 -2.17 16.78 -10.08
CA THR A 42 -1.54 17.13 -11.38
C THR A 42 -0.30 18.04 -11.26
N ARG A 43 -0.21 18.83 -10.21
CA ARG A 43 0.93 19.75 -9.97
C ARG A 43 1.60 19.49 -8.61
N ARG A 44 1.36 18.32 -8.03
CA ARG A 44 1.86 17.95 -6.71
C ARG A 44 2.61 16.63 -6.81
N PRO A 45 3.92 16.65 -7.07
CA PRO A 45 4.73 15.44 -7.08
C PRO A 45 4.71 14.77 -5.71
N LEU A 46 5.16 13.52 -5.64
CA LEU A 46 5.17 12.70 -4.44
C LEU A 46 3.76 12.45 -3.87
N SER A 47 2.76 12.41 -4.77
CA SER A 47 1.37 12.10 -4.45
C SER A 47 1.08 10.61 -4.65
N PHE A 48 0.03 10.12 -4.02
CA PHE A 48 -0.41 8.75 -4.22
C PHE A 48 -1.93 8.61 -4.18
N LEU A 49 -2.43 7.55 -4.82
CA LEU A 49 -3.80 7.09 -4.72
C LEU A 49 -3.80 5.61 -4.34
N LEU A 50 -4.49 5.28 -3.24
CA LEU A 50 -4.74 3.91 -2.79
C LEU A 50 -6.24 3.67 -2.82
N GLU A 51 -6.67 2.59 -3.48
CA GLU A 51 -8.08 2.21 -3.53
C GLU A 51 -8.25 0.74 -3.15
N SER A 52 -9.42 0.39 -2.65
CA SER A 52 -9.81 -1.00 -2.39
C SER A 52 -11.01 -1.38 -3.25
N VAL A 53 -11.04 -2.64 -3.70
CA VAL A 53 -12.21 -3.25 -4.34
C VAL A 53 -12.45 -4.61 -3.69
N GLU A 54 -13.64 -4.82 -3.12
CA GLU A 54 -14.00 -6.10 -2.50
C GLU A 54 -14.80 -6.97 -3.47
N GLY A 55 -14.45 -8.26 -3.54
CA GLY A 55 -15.21 -9.27 -4.31
C GLY A 55 -15.30 -9.03 -5.82
N GLY A 56 -14.39 -8.26 -6.42
CA GLY A 56 -14.33 -8.02 -7.87
C GLY A 56 -15.46 -7.16 -8.46
N ALA A 57 -16.54 -6.92 -7.73
CA ALA A 57 -17.70 -6.15 -8.18
C ALA A 57 -18.08 -4.99 -7.25
N THR A 58 -17.68 -5.04 -5.99
CA THR A 58 -18.02 -4.03 -4.98
C THR A 58 -16.80 -3.19 -4.64
N ARG A 59 -16.91 -1.87 -4.65
CA ARG A 59 -15.83 -0.99 -4.18
C ARG A 59 -15.61 -1.20 -2.68
N GLY A 60 -14.35 -1.31 -2.27
CA GLY A 60 -14.01 -1.27 -0.86
C GLY A 60 -14.40 0.06 -0.23
N ARG A 61 -14.46 0.08 1.09
CA ARG A 61 -14.99 1.23 1.83
C ARG A 61 -14.19 2.51 1.62
N TYR A 62 -12.85 2.42 1.62
CA TYR A 62 -11.99 3.60 1.60
C TYR A 62 -11.14 3.70 0.35
N SER A 63 -11.04 4.91 -0.20
CA SER A 63 -9.99 5.32 -1.14
C SER A 63 -9.25 6.52 -0.55
N ILE A 64 -7.92 6.59 -0.75
CA ILE A 64 -7.06 7.53 -0.05
C ILE A 64 -6.13 8.22 -1.05
N ILE A 65 -6.08 9.55 -1.00
CA ILE A 65 -5.11 10.36 -1.73
C ILE A 65 -4.19 11.04 -0.72
N GLY A 66 -2.87 10.90 -0.89
CA GLY A 66 -1.90 11.65 -0.11
C GLY A 66 -1.19 12.68 -0.96
N LEU A 67 -0.98 13.88 -0.39
CA LEU A 67 -0.45 15.04 -1.10
C LEU A 67 0.55 15.82 -0.26
N ASP A 68 1.42 16.58 -0.94
CA ASP A 68 2.32 17.58 -0.38
C ASP A 68 3.12 17.06 0.83
N PRO A 69 3.95 16.01 0.70
CA PRO A 69 4.70 15.50 1.83
C PRO A 69 5.66 16.56 2.38
N ASP A 70 5.84 16.55 3.72
CA ASP A 70 6.86 17.36 4.38
C ASP A 70 8.19 16.61 4.55
N VAL A 71 8.14 15.27 4.60
CA VAL A 71 9.30 14.40 4.75
C VAL A 71 9.25 13.27 3.72
N VAL A 72 10.42 13.00 3.12
CA VAL A 72 10.66 11.79 2.30
C VAL A 72 11.82 11.03 2.90
N TRP A 73 11.62 9.76 3.19
CA TRP A 73 12.66 8.84 3.60
C TRP A 73 12.89 7.83 2.46
N ARG A 74 14.16 7.48 2.20
CA ARG A 74 14.51 6.44 1.24
C ARG A 74 15.67 5.58 1.72
N ALA A 75 15.74 4.35 1.22
CA ALA A 75 16.85 3.44 1.47
C ALA A 75 17.36 2.83 0.17
N ASN A 76 18.66 2.56 0.16
CA ASN A 76 19.35 1.86 -0.91
C ASN A 76 20.48 1.01 -0.30
N GLY A 77 20.33 -0.31 -0.33
CA GLY A 77 21.18 -1.25 0.40
C GLY A 77 21.30 -0.87 1.88
N PRO A 78 22.50 -0.76 2.41
CA PRO A 78 22.74 -0.45 3.82
C PRO A 78 22.56 1.04 4.19
N ASN A 79 22.23 1.89 3.25
CA ASN A 79 22.16 3.33 3.45
C ASN A 79 20.72 3.83 3.49
N ALA A 80 20.45 4.72 4.44
CA ALA A 80 19.19 5.45 4.52
C ALA A 80 19.41 6.95 4.51
N GLU A 81 18.55 7.67 3.82
CA GLU A 81 18.57 9.11 3.69
C GLU A 81 17.17 9.69 3.93
N ILE A 82 17.13 10.90 4.45
CA ILE A 82 15.89 11.61 4.73
C ILE A 82 15.95 13.04 4.19
N ASN A 83 14.86 13.45 3.53
CA ASN A 83 14.64 14.81 3.09
C ASN A 83 13.51 15.42 3.94
N ARG A 84 13.83 16.44 4.74
CA ARG A 84 12.88 17.15 5.62
C ARG A 84 12.35 18.45 5.01
N THR A 85 12.68 18.69 3.77
CA THR A 85 12.23 19.81 2.94
C THR A 85 11.79 19.28 1.58
N ALA A 86 10.77 18.41 1.58
CA ALA A 86 10.37 17.65 0.40
C ALA A 86 10.07 18.48 -0.87
N ARG A 87 9.81 19.80 -0.69
CA ARG A 87 9.73 20.76 -1.81
C ARG A 87 11.06 21.03 -2.52
N GLN A 88 12.19 20.59 -1.94
CA GLN A 88 13.53 20.64 -2.54
C GLN A 88 13.96 19.18 -2.83
N PRO A 89 13.82 18.70 -4.06
CA PRO A 89 13.91 17.26 -4.39
C PRO A 89 15.28 16.64 -4.04
N ASP A 90 16.36 17.42 -4.04
CA ASP A 90 17.72 16.92 -3.81
C ASP A 90 18.25 17.15 -2.40
N ALA A 91 17.42 17.64 -1.46
CA ALA A 91 17.83 17.96 -0.08
C ALA A 91 17.85 16.73 0.84
N PHE A 92 18.36 15.59 0.35
CA PHE A 92 18.55 14.40 1.15
C PHE A 92 19.81 14.48 2.01
N ALA A 93 19.67 14.09 3.27
CA ALA A 93 20.76 13.92 4.22
C ALA A 93 20.83 12.48 4.74
N PRO A 94 22.03 11.93 4.97
CA PRO A 94 22.17 10.60 5.57
C PRO A 94 21.49 10.54 6.95
N CYS A 95 20.82 9.44 7.24
CA CYS A 95 20.16 9.23 8.54
C CYS A 95 21.13 8.94 9.69
N GLY A 96 22.40 8.60 9.39
CA GLY A 96 23.38 8.26 10.43
C GLY A 96 23.12 6.94 11.17
N ALA A 97 22.13 6.19 10.77
CA ALA A 97 21.72 4.89 11.35
C ALA A 97 21.39 3.89 10.21
N PRO A 98 21.46 2.57 10.49
CA PRO A 98 21.02 1.56 9.54
C PRO A 98 19.55 1.75 9.12
N PRO A 99 19.15 1.32 7.91
CA PRO A 99 17.83 1.64 7.34
C PRO A 99 16.64 1.29 8.23
N LEU A 100 16.60 0.10 8.84
CA LEU A 100 15.49 -0.29 9.72
C LEU A 100 15.44 0.55 11.00
N ALA A 101 16.59 0.92 11.58
CA ALA A 101 16.63 1.79 12.75
C ALA A 101 16.20 3.23 12.39
N ALA A 102 16.66 3.74 11.24
CA ALA A 102 16.25 5.04 10.72
C ALA A 102 14.74 5.09 10.42
N LEU A 103 14.19 3.99 9.85
CA LEU A 103 12.76 3.87 9.58
C LEU A 103 11.94 3.85 10.89
N ARG A 104 12.39 3.11 11.92
CA ARG A 104 11.74 3.14 13.25
C ARG A 104 11.70 4.55 13.84
N ALA A 105 12.81 5.28 13.73
CA ALA A 105 12.85 6.68 14.19
C ALA A 105 11.87 7.55 13.40
N PHE A 106 11.77 7.38 12.07
CA PHE A 106 10.83 8.11 11.23
C PHE A 106 9.37 7.77 11.54
N ILE A 107 9.05 6.49 11.80
CA ILE A 107 7.72 6.06 12.25
C ILE A 107 7.38 6.72 13.59
N ALA A 108 8.30 6.68 14.55
CA ALA A 108 8.09 7.24 15.89
C ALA A 108 7.82 8.74 15.86
N GLU A 109 8.63 9.52 15.12
CA GLU A 109 8.43 10.96 14.99
C GLU A 109 7.16 11.34 14.21
N SER A 110 6.65 10.41 13.39
CA SER A 110 5.46 10.63 12.56
C SER A 110 4.16 10.29 13.27
N ARG A 111 4.25 9.67 14.45
CA ARG A 111 3.09 9.19 15.19
C ARG A 111 2.14 10.33 15.57
N ILE A 112 0.87 10.09 15.37
CA ILE A 112 -0.23 10.98 15.76
C ILE A 112 -1.38 10.09 16.24
N ASP A 113 -2.02 10.46 17.33
CA ASP A 113 -3.24 9.80 17.78
C ASP A 113 -4.41 10.24 16.89
N ILE A 114 -5.04 9.27 16.25
CA ILE A 114 -6.16 9.52 15.36
C ILE A 114 -7.47 9.51 16.17
N PRO A 115 -8.26 10.59 16.10
CA PRO A 115 -9.54 10.66 16.78
C PRO A 115 -10.51 9.55 16.37
N ASP A 116 -11.36 9.11 17.30
CA ASP A 116 -12.45 8.20 17.00
C ASP A 116 -13.32 8.74 15.85
N GLY A 117 -13.68 7.88 14.93
CA GLY A 117 -14.49 8.25 13.76
C GLY A 117 -13.69 8.58 12.50
N LEU A 118 -12.39 8.86 12.58
CA LEU A 118 -11.47 8.88 11.45
C LEU A 118 -10.82 7.50 11.24
N PRO A 119 -10.61 7.08 9.98
CA PRO A 119 -9.90 5.84 9.72
C PRO A 119 -8.40 5.97 10.05
N PRO A 120 -7.72 4.87 10.43
CA PRO A 120 -6.31 4.88 10.86
C PRO A 120 -5.34 5.53 9.86
N MET A 121 -5.70 5.51 8.56
CA MET A 121 -4.91 6.10 7.48
C MET A 121 -5.09 7.63 7.36
N ALA A 122 -5.79 8.28 8.27
CA ALA A 122 -5.94 9.75 8.27
C ALA A 122 -4.61 10.50 8.47
N ALA A 123 -3.61 9.85 9.04
CA ALA A 123 -2.22 10.32 9.08
C ALA A 123 -1.27 9.12 9.12
N GLY A 124 -0.02 9.34 8.70
CA GLY A 124 1.00 8.28 8.71
C GLY A 124 2.08 8.50 7.67
N ILE A 125 2.78 7.43 7.36
CA ILE A 125 3.77 7.36 6.29
C ILE A 125 3.33 6.32 5.27
N PHE A 126 3.58 6.61 3.99
CA PHE A 126 3.10 5.80 2.86
C PHE A 126 4.20 5.64 1.84
N GLY A 127 4.20 4.54 1.10
CA GLY A 127 5.18 4.31 0.07
C GLY A 127 5.39 2.83 -0.21
N TYR A 128 6.60 2.46 -0.63
CA TYR A 128 6.96 1.08 -0.89
C TYR A 128 8.26 0.67 -0.20
N LEU A 129 8.31 -0.61 0.13
CA LEU A 129 9.53 -1.35 0.41
C LEU A 129 9.64 -2.43 -0.67
N GLY A 130 10.68 -2.35 -1.51
CA GLY A 130 10.92 -3.32 -2.58
C GLY A 130 11.43 -4.65 -2.03
N TYR A 131 11.48 -5.66 -2.90
CA TYR A 131 11.89 -7.02 -2.50
C TYR A 131 13.28 -7.04 -1.85
N ASP A 132 14.24 -6.28 -2.36
CA ASP A 132 15.61 -6.29 -1.83
C ASP A 132 15.75 -5.71 -0.41
N THR A 133 14.70 -5.10 0.17
CA THR A 133 14.67 -4.75 1.60
C THR A 133 14.74 -5.98 2.51
N VAL A 134 14.40 -7.17 2.02
CA VAL A 134 14.58 -8.43 2.74
C VAL A 134 16.05 -8.64 3.18
N ARG A 135 17.02 -8.10 2.44
CA ARG A 135 18.47 -8.18 2.75
C ARG A 135 18.87 -7.40 4.01
N LEU A 136 17.97 -6.54 4.50
CA LEU A 136 18.14 -5.87 5.78
C LEU A 136 17.68 -6.75 6.97
N ILE A 137 17.05 -7.89 6.68
CA ILE A 137 16.40 -8.79 7.64
C ILE A 137 17.04 -10.18 7.58
N GLU A 138 17.26 -10.70 6.35
CA GLU A 138 17.72 -12.06 6.11
C GLU A 138 19.05 -12.09 5.29
N GLU A 139 19.91 -13.06 5.58
CA GLU A 139 21.15 -13.28 4.83
C GLU A 139 20.90 -14.16 3.60
N ILE A 140 20.52 -13.54 2.48
CA ILE A 140 20.18 -14.25 1.24
C ILE A 140 21.25 -14.15 0.14
N GLY A 141 22.48 -13.86 0.50
CA GLY A 141 23.61 -13.74 -0.43
C GLY A 141 23.65 -12.37 -1.16
N PRO A 142 24.56 -12.19 -2.14
CA PRO A 142 24.72 -10.91 -2.82
C PRO A 142 23.52 -10.56 -3.70
N PRO A 143 23.21 -9.25 -3.87
CA PRO A 143 22.13 -8.81 -4.76
C PRO A 143 22.47 -9.11 -6.23
N ASN A 144 21.45 -9.34 -7.03
CA ASN A 144 21.58 -9.37 -8.48
C ASN A 144 21.91 -7.95 -9.01
N PRO A 145 22.49 -7.84 -10.22
CA PRO A 145 22.66 -6.54 -10.87
C PRO A 145 21.33 -5.78 -10.97
N ASP A 146 21.34 -4.51 -10.56
CA ASP A 146 20.18 -3.62 -10.66
C ASP A 146 20.33 -2.67 -11.86
N PRO A 147 19.75 -2.97 -13.02
CA PRO A 147 19.80 -2.10 -14.19
C PRO A 147 18.77 -0.96 -14.16
N ILE A 148 17.85 -0.96 -13.21
CA ILE A 148 16.79 0.07 -13.10
C ILE A 148 17.28 1.23 -12.23
N GLY A 149 18.02 0.93 -11.16
CA GLY A 149 18.63 1.92 -10.28
C GLY A 149 17.64 2.71 -9.45
N LEU A 150 16.54 2.09 -9.06
CA LEU A 150 15.56 2.70 -8.14
C LEU A 150 15.95 2.45 -6.68
N PRO A 151 15.58 3.34 -5.74
CA PRO A 151 15.72 3.06 -4.32
C PRO A 151 15.01 1.76 -3.92
N ASP A 152 15.59 0.99 -2.99
CA ASP A 152 14.96 -0.21 -2.45
C ASP A 152 13.68 0.11 -1.67
N ALA A 153 13.61 1.31 -1.10
CA ALA A 153 12.43 1.78 -0.40
C ALA A 153 12.30 3.30 -0.49
N ILE A 154 11.06 3.78 -0.61
CA ILE A 154 10.71 5.20 -0.46
C ILE A 154 9.41 5.30 0.35
N LEU A 155 9.45 6.11 1.40
CA LEU A 155 8.28 6.44 2.22
C LEU A 155 8.13 7.95 2.33
N VAL A 156 6.91 8.43 2.19
CA VAL A 156 6.54 9.84 2.28
C VAL A 156 5.60 10.08 3.45
N ARG A 157 5.70 11.25 4.08
CA ARG A 157 4.77 11.71 5.11
C ARG A 157 3.92 12.84 4.54
N PRO A 158 2.69 12.57 4.08
CA PRO A 158 1.82 13.58 3.49
C PRO A 158 1.39 14.61 4.54
N THR A 159 1.26 15.87 4.13
CA THR A 159 0.63 16.93 4.93
C THR A 159 -0.86 17.07 4.65
N ILE A 160 -1.36 16.42 3.61
CA ILE A 160 -2.78 16.38 3.25
C ILE A 160 -3.13 14.93 2.94
N VAL A 161 -4.20 14.43 3.54
CA VAL A 161 -4.80 13.14 3.23
C VAL A 161 -6.27 13.34 2.91
N VAL A 162 -6.70 12.90 1.72
CA VAL A 162 -8.10 12.96 1.28
C VAL A 162 -8.66 11.56 1.28
N ILE A 163 -9.72 11.33 2.05
CA ILE A 163 -10.28 10.01 2.31
C ILE A 163 -11.72 9.97 1.79
N PHE A 164 -11.98 9.09 0.84
CA PHE A 164 -13.31 8.75 0.36
C PHE A 164 -13.86 7.61 1.21
N ASP A 165 -15.05 7.78 1.81
CA ASP A 165 -15.80 6.70 2.45
C ASP A 165 -17.01 6.38 1.56
N ALA A 166 -16.95 5.27 0.82
CA ALA A 166 -17.98 4.85 -0.11
C ALA A 166 -19.28 4.42 0.58
N VAL A 167 -19.22 4.06 1.87
CA VAL A 167 -20.41 3.69 2.66
C VAL A 167 -21.15 4.93 3.15
N LYS A 168 -20.41 5.95 3.59
CA LYS A 168 -21.00 7.21 4.07
C LYS A 168 -21.23 8.23 2.95
N ASN A 169 -20.71 8.00 1.75
CA ASN A 169 -20.67 8.95 0.65
C ASN A 169 -20.08 10.29 1.07
N THR A 170 -18.92 10.25 1.72
CA THR A 170 -18.22 11.44 2.21
C THR A 170 -16.78 11.50 1.75
N ILE A 171 -16.27 12.72 1.62
CA ILE A 171 -14.85 13.02 1.48
C ILE A 171 -14.40 13.70 2.76
N THR A 172 -13.42 13.12 3.45
CA THR A 172 -12.78 13.76 4.59
C THR A 172 -11.39 14.23 4.19
N VAL A 173 -11.15 15.52 4.28
CA VAL A 173 -9.84 16.13 4.03
C VAL A 173 -9.16 16.37 5.38
N VAL A 174 -7.98 15.78 5.56
CA VAL A 174 -7.24 15.79 6.82
C VAL A 174 -5.87 16.45 6.62
N THR A 175 -5.45 17.28 7.56
CA THR A 175 -4.09 17.82 7.63
C THR A 175 -3.50 17.57 9.02
N PRO A 176 -2.38 16.82 9.12
CA PRO A 176 -1.63 16.69 10.37
C PRO A 176 -0.99 18.02 10.76
N VAL A 177 -1.05 18.35 12.06
CA VAL A 177 -0.40 19.52 12.65
C VAL A 177 0.51 19.06 13.77
N ARG A 178 1.78 19.40 13.66
CA ARG A 178 2.81 19.16 14.70
C ARG A 178 3.14 20.46 15.39
N PRO A 179 3.23 20.48 16.73
CA PRO A 179 3.58 21.68 17.47
C PRO A 179 4.96 22.20 17.08
N ASP A 180 5.04 23.52 16.94
CA ASP A 180 6.26 24.27 16.72
C ASP A 180 6.29 25.42 17.74
N GLN A 181 7.34 25.49 18.55
CA GLN A 181 7.47 26.50 19.61
C GLN A 181 7.49 27.93 19.06
N ALA A 182 7.89 28.11 17.80
CA ALA A 182 7.90 29.40 17.14
C ALA A 182 6.52 29.83 16.59
N VAL A 183 5.52 28.96 16.64
CA VAL A 183 4.20 29.18 16.02
C VAL A 183 3.09 29.08 17.07
N SER A 184 2.24 30.12 17.19
CA SER A 184 1.11 30.07 18.09
C SER A 184 0.05 29.06 17.64
N ALA A 185 -0.70 28.47 18.57
CA ALA A 185 -1.82 27.56 18.26
C ALA A 185 -2.81 28.18 17.26
N LYS A 186 -3.16 29.46 17.45
CA LYS A 186 -4.05 30.21 16.55
C LYS A 186 -3.48 30.26 15.12
N SER A 187 -2.19 30.54 14.97
CA SER A 187 -1.54 30.61 13.66
C SER A 187 -1.41 29.22 13.03
N ALA A 188 -1.14 28.19 13.83
CA ALA A 188 -1.08 26.79 13.35
C ALA A 188 -2.44 26.32 12.84
N LEU A 189 -3.54 26.59 13.57
CA LEU A 189 -4.89 26.26 13.14
C LEU A 189 -5.29 27.05 11.88
N ALA A 190 -4.94 28.34 11.79
CA ALA A 190 -5.22 29.13 10.60
C ALA A 190 -4.52 28.58 9.34
N ARG A 191 -3.25 28.16 9.45
CA ARG A 191 -2.51 27.51 8.37
C ARG A 191 -3.12 26.15 8.00
N ALA A 192 -3.62 25.40 8.99
CA ALA A 192 -4.33 24.14 8.72
C ALA A 192 -5.63 24.39 7.97
N ALA A 193 -6.42 25.38 8.40
CA ALA A 193 -7.66 25.80 7.75
C ALA A 193 -7.43 26.24 6.30
N GLU A 194 -6.38 27.01 6.04
CA GLU A 194 -5.99 27.45 4.70
C GLU A 194 -5.65 26.25 3.78
N ARG A 195 -4.87 25.28 4.29
CA ARG A 195 -4.56 24.05 3.53
C ARG A 195 -5.82 23.27 3.19
N LEU A 196 -6.74 23.08 4.15
CA LEU A 196 -8.02 22.42 3.91
C LEU A 196 -8.85 23.18 2.89
N GLY A 197 -8.95 24.52 3.02
CA GLY A 197 -9.67 25.39 2.09
C GLY A 197 -9.13 25.25 0.65
N THR A 198 -7.83 25.28 0.47
CA THR A 198 -7.19 25.10 -0.84
C THR A 198 -7.57 23.77 -1.48
N VAL A 199 -7.61 22.67 -0.71
CA VAL A 199 -8.02 21.35 -1.25
C VAL A 199 -9.50 21.34 -1.63
N VAL A 200 -10.36 21.96 -0.82
CA VAL A 200 -11.81 22.07 -1.12
C VAL A 200 -12.02 22.87 -2.39
N ASP A 201 -11.34 24.02 -2.53
CA ASP A 201 -11.42 24.87 -3.74
C ASP A 201 -10.89 24.11 -4.97
N ASP A 202 -9.84 23.29 -4.81
CA ASP A 202 -9.30 22.47 -5.90
C ASP A 202 -10.28 21.36 -6.32
N LEU A 203 -11.03 20.76 -5.38
CA LEU A 203 -12.06 19.76 -5.68
C LEU A 203 -13.25 20.39 -6.45
N ASP A 204 -13.60 21.66 -6.17
CA ASP A 204 -14.69 22.36 -6.83
C ASP A 204 -14.34 22.80 -8.26
N ARG A 205 -13.07 22.76 -8.65
CA ARG A 205 -12.65 23.09 -10.04
C ARG A 205 -13.21 22.08 -11.04
N ALA A 206 -13.49 22.57 -12.25
CA ALA A 206 -13.82 21.69 -13.37
C ALA A 206 -12.64 20.77 -13.70
N LEU A 207 -12.94 19.52 -14.02
CA LEU A 207 -11.93 18.58 -14.50
C LEU A 207 -11.44 19.03 -15.89
N ASP A 208 -10.13 19.12 -16.06
CA ASP A 208 -9.52 19.39 -17.35
C ASP A 208 -9.75 18.18 -18.28
N LYS A 209 -10.43 18.44 -19.40
CA LYS A 209 -10.77 17.39 -20.37
C LYS A 209 -9.55 16.78 -21.05
N GLU A 210 -8.48 17.55 -21.25
CA GLU A 210 -7.24 17.06 -21.85
C GLU A 210 -6.54 16.07 -20.93
N GLN A 211 -6.62 16.26 -19.62
CA GLN A 211 -6.10 15.32 -18.61
C GLN A 211 -7.00 14.09 -18.43
N ALA A 212 -8.28 14.22 -18.70
CA ALA A 212 -9.25 13.14 -18.59
C ALA A 212 -9.28 12.23 -19.82
N THR A 213 -8.88 12.74 -20.99
CA THR A 213 -8.88 12.00 -22.25
C THR A 213 -7.49 11.44 -22.53
N ASP A 214 -7.36 10.13 -22.46
CA ASP A 214 -6.17 9.43 -22.94
C ASP A 214 -6.19 9.43 -24.46
N ALA A 215 -5.48 10.38 -25.07
CA ALA A 215 -5.36 10.53 -26.53
C ALA A 215 -4.39 9.49 -27.12
N GLY A 216 -4.49 8.23 -26.73
CA GLY A 216 -3.66 7.13 -27.22
C GLY A 216 -4.44 6.15 -28.08
N GLY A 217 -3.99 5.92 -29.31
CA GLY A 217 -4.40 4.76 -30.10
C GLY A 217 -3.93 3.44 -29.44
N PRO A 218 -4.31 2.28 -29.97
CA PRO A 218 -3.90 1.00 -29.41
C PRO A 218 -2.37 0.91 -29.36
N LEU A 219 -1.82 0.82 -28.16
CA LEU A 219 -0.41 0.51 -27.93
C LEU A 219 -0.21 -1.00 -28.19
N VAL A 220 0.07 -1.35 -29.43
CA VAL A 220 0.53 -2.72 -29.75
C VAL A 220 2.03 -2.74 -29.51
N VAL A 221 2.44 -3.08 -28.31
CA VAL A 221 3.84 -3.20 -27.94
C VAL A 221 4.11 -4.62 -27.49
N GLU A 222 5.10 -5.27 -28.10
CA GLU A 222 5.57 -6.58 -27.66
C GLU A 222 6.57 -6.37 -26.50
N PRO A 223 6.24 -6.88 -25.29
CA PRO A 223 7.11 -6.72 -24.14
C PRO A 223 8.38 -7.60 -24.30
N ARG A 224 9.53 -7.05 -23.91
CA ARG A 224 10.81 -7.78 -23.93
C ARG A 224 11.13 -8.31 -22.54
N SER A 225 11.34 -9.63 -22.44
CA SER A 225 11.83 -10.25 -21.21
C SER A 225 13.34 -10.06 -21.05
N ASN A 226 13.79 -9.89 -19.80
CA ASN A 226 15.22 -9.95 -19.44
C ASN A 226 15.77 -11.39 -19.39
N THR A 227 14.92 -12.40 -19.54
CA THR A 227 15.27 -13.83 -19.48
C THR A 227 14.72 -14.52 -20.71
N THR A 228 15.53 -15.28 -21.42
CA THR A 228 15.08 -16.06 -22.57
C THR A 228 14.22 -17.24 -22.14
N PRO A 229 13.33 -17.77 -23.01
CA PRO A 229 12.54 -18.97 -22.70
C PRO A 229 13.40 -20.17 -22.27
N ALA A 230 14.55 -20.37 -22.94
CA ALA A 230 15.45 -21.47 -22.61
C ALA A 230 16.14 -21.30 -21.24
N GLU A 231 16.46 -20.06 -20.85
CA GLU A 231 16.99 -19.77 -19.50
C GLU A 231 15.93 -19.99 -18.45
N PHE A 232 14.70 -19.52 -18.67
CA PHE A 232 13.61 -19.72 -17.72
C PHE A 232 13.30 -21.22 -17.53
N GLN A 233 13.30 -22.00 -18.61
CA GLN A 233 13.14 -23.46 -18.53
C GLN A 233 14.24 -24.12 -17.70
N ARG A 234 15.51 -23.71 -17.87
CA ARG A 234 16.62 -24.21 -17.03
C ARG A 234 16.42 -23.89 -15.55
N MET A 235 15.94 -22.67 -15.23
CA MET A 235 15.62 -22.29 -13.85
C MET A 235 14.52 -23.19 -13.27
N VAL A 236 13.47 -23.49 -14.05
CA VAL A 236 12.38 -24.41 -13.63
C VAL A 236 12.94 -25.80 -13.35
N LEU A 237 13.81 -26.34 -14.22
CA LEU A 237 14.40 -27.67 -14.03
C LEU A 237 15.27 -27.71 -12.76
N ALA A 238 16.13 -26.70 -12.54
CA ALA A 238 16.93 -26.61 -11.33
C ALA A 238 16.06 -26.50 -10.05
N ALA A 239 14.97 -25.72 -10.11
CA ALA A 239 13.99 -25.64 -9.00
C ALA A 239 13.37 -27.00 -8.68
N LYS A 240 13.02 -27.79 -9.71
CA LYS A 240 12.48 -29.14 -9.53
C LYS A 240 13.52 -30.08 -8.91
N ASP A 241 14.81 -29.94 -9.26
CA ASP A 241 15.87 -30.74 -8.67
C ASP A 241 16.06 -30.40 -7.19
N TYR A 242 16.00 -29.11 -6.78
CA TYR A 242 16.03 -28.71 -5.36
C TYR A 242 14.83 -29.24 -4.58
N ILE A 243 13.64 -29.25 -5.18
CA ILE A 243 12.44 -29.85 -4.55
C ILE A 243 12.64 -31.38 -4.36
N ALA A 244 13.15 -32.07 -5.39
CA ALA A 244 13.41 -33.50 -5.31
C ALA A 244 14.51 -33.87 -4.30
N ALA A 245 15.50 -33.00 -4.11
CA ALA A 245 16.54 -33.14 -3.10
C ALA A 245 16.06 -32.86 -1.67
N GLY A 246 14.90 -32.22 -1.51
CA GLY A 246 14.36 -31.84 -0.22
C GLY A 246 14.93 -30.51 0.32
N ASP A 247 15.61 -29.74 -0.52
CA ASP A 247 16.19 -28.46 -0.13
C ASP A 247 15.11 -27.36 0.03
N ILE A 248 14.05 -27.43 -0.78
CA ILE A 248 12.91 -26.50 -0.76
C ILE A 248 11.60 -27.25 -1.02
N PHE A 249 10.48 -26.69 -0.57
CA PHE A 249 9.13 -27.17 -0.90
C PHE A 249 8.53 -26.42 -2.08
N GLN A 250 8.83 -25.12 -2.18
CA GLN A 250 8.30 -24.22 -3.19
C GLN A 250 9.32 -23.14 -3.51
N VAL A 251 9.29 -22.61 -4.73
CA VAL A 251 10.00 -21.41 -5.13
C VAL A 251 9.23 -20.70 -6.23
N VAL A 252 9.17 -19.37 -6.16
CA VAL A 252 8.61 -18.53 -7.21
C VAL A 252 9.76 -17.97 -8.04
N LEU A 253 9.82 -18.37 -9.31
CA LEU A 253 10.81 -17.85 -10.26
C LEU A 253 10.26 -16.56 -10.88
N SER A 254 11.11 -15.53 -10.97
CA SER A 254 10.71 -14.24 -11.53
C SER A 254 11.48 -13.91 -12.82
N GLN A 255 10.83 -13.10 -13.65
CA GLN A 255 11.44 -12.44 -14.78
C GLN A 255 10.86 -11.04 -14.91
N ARG A 256 11.59 -10.11 -15.57
CA ARG A 256 11.15 -8.76 -15.82
C ARG A 256 10.80 -8.58 -17.30
N PHE A 257 9.66 -7.95 -17.55
CA PHE A 257 9.26 -7.51 -18.88
C PHE A 257 9.38 -5.99 -19.00
N GLU A 258 9.85 -5.52 -20.13
CA GLU A 258 9.99 -4.12 -20.45
C GLU A 258 9.21 -3.79 -21.72
N ALA A 259 8.52 -2.66 -21.71
CA ALA A 259 7.77 -2.18 -22.87
C ALA A 259 7.84 -0.64 -22.93
N PRO A 260 8.01 -0.02 -24.12
CA PRO A 260 7.81 1.42 -24.30
C PRO A 260 6.41 1.83 -23.86
N PHE A 261 6.32 2.94 -23.11
CA PHE A 261 5.04 3.47 -22.66
C PHE A 261 5.02 4.99 -22.83
N GLY A 262 4.20 5.49 -23.73
CA GLY A 262 4.15 6.91 -24.12
C GLY A 262 3.00 7.71 -23.50
N LEU A 263 2.15 7.07 -22.67
CA LEU A 263 1.04 7.73 -21.97
C LEU A 263 1.47 8.17 -20.57
N PRO A 264 0.74 9.10 -19.93
CA PRO A 264 0.93 9.39 -18.52
C PRO A 264 0.77 8.12 -17.67
N ALA A 265 1.62 7.92 -16.66
CA ALA A 265 1.59 6.71 -15.82
C ALA A 265 0.22 6.48 -15.15
N PHE A 266 -0.51 7.56 -14.83
CA PHE A 266 -1.86 7.47 -14.26
C PHE A 266 -2.89 6.87 -15.24
N ALA A 267 -2.66 6.97 -16.56
CA ALA A 267 -3.49 6.28 -17.55
C ALA A 267 -3.38 4.76 -17.44
N LEU A 268 -2.17 4.24 -17.16
CA LEU A 268 -1.97 2.82 -16.87
C LEU A 268 -2.73 2.40 -15.62
N TYR A 269 -2.66 3.18 -14.53
CA TYR A 269 -3.44 2.91 -13.32
C TYR A 269 -4.94 2.80 -13.63
N ARG A 270 -5.50 3.77 -14.38
CA ARG A 270 -6.91 3.78 -14.76
C ARG A 270 -7.30 2.55 -15.59
N ALA A 271 -6.41 2.08 -16.46
CA ALA A 271 -6.62 0.86 -17.25
C ALA A 271 -6.63 -0.39 -16.35
N ILE A 272 -5.59 -0.56 -15.51
CA ILE A 272 -5.49 -1.70 -14.57
C ILE A 272 -6.69 -1.75 -13.62
N ARG A 273 -7.09 -0.61 -13.06
CA ARG A 273 -8.25 -0.47 -12.19
C ARG A 273 -9.55 -1.01 -12.82
N ARG A 274 -9.69 -0.94 -14.14
CA ARG A 274 -10.87 -1.42 -14.88
C ARG A 274 -10.76 -2.87 -15.30
N ILE A 275 -9.55 -3.32 -15.65
CA ILE A 275 -9.32 -4.66 -16.20
C ILE A 275 -9.16 -5.68 -15.06
N ASN A 276 -8.46 -5.30 -14.00
CA ASN A 276 -8.15 -6.16 -12.88
C ASN A 276 -8.39 -5.45 -11.54
N PRO A 277 -9.67 -5.18 -11.19
CA PRO A 277 -9.97 -4.63 -9.88
C PRO A 277 -9.62 -5.65 -8.78
N ALA A 278 -8.87 -5.20 -7.76
CA ALA A 278 -8.39 -6.03 -6.66
C ALA A 278 -8.49 -5.27 -5.32
N PRO A 279 -8.40 -5.97 -4.18
CA PRO A 279 -8.48 -5.33 -2.85
C PRO A 279 -7.48 -4.22 -2.61
N PHE A 280 -6.32 -4.24 -3.30
CA PHE A 280 -5.25 -3.27 -3.10
C PHE A 280 -4.77 -2.72 -4.44
N LEU A 281 -5.39 -1.61 -4.86
CA LEU A 281 -4.99 -0.84 -6.02
C LEU A 281 -4.14 0.34 -5.54
N PHE A 282 -3.01 0.58 -6.20
CA PHE A 282 -2.13 1.68 -5.84
C PHE A 282 -1.52 2.36 -7.05
N TYR A 283 -1.41 3.68 -6.93
CA TYR A 283 -0.63 4.56 -7.78
C TYR A 283 0.25 5.43 -6.88
N LEU A 284 1.56 5.32 -7.01
CA LEU A 284 2.53 6.09 -6.24
C LEU A 284 3.36 6.90 -7.24
N ASP A 285 3.32 8.23 -7.13
CA ASP A 285 4.08 9.14 -7.98
C ASP A 285 5.33 9.64 -7.25
N TYR A 286 6.49 9.30 -7.78
CA TYR A 286 7.78 9.75 -7.27
C TYR A 286 8.47 10.74 -8.22
N GLU A 287 7.70 11.49 -9.04
CA GLU A 287 8.16 12.49 -9.98
C GLU A 287 8.98 11.90 -11.15
N LYS A 288 10.08 11.21 -10.86
CA LYS A 288 10.96 10.59 -11.86
C LYS A 288 10.46 9.22 -12.34
N PHE A 289 9.65 8.57 -11.57
CA PHE A 289 9.01 7.29 -11.87
C PHE A 289 7.72 7.13 -11.07
N SER A 290 6.88 6.21 -11.50
CA SER A 290 5.66 5.86 -10.76
C SER A 290 5.61 4.35 -10.53
N VAL A 291 5.01 3.95 -9.41
CA VAL A 291 4.69 2.55 -9.11
C VAL A 291 3.19 2.37 -9.24
N VAL A 292 2.79 1.44 -10.08
CA VAL A 292 1.37 1.18 -10.40
C VAL A 292 1.09 -0.29 -10.19
N GLY A 293 0.04 -0.61 -9.43
CA GLY A 293 -0.26 -2.00 -9.17
C GLY A 293 -1.69 -2.29 -8.74
N SER A 294 -2.01 -3.59 -8.83
CA SER A 294 -3.27 -4.19 -8.39
C SER A 294 -2.92 -5.53 -7.74
N SER A 295 -3.10 -5.64 -6.44
CA SER A 295 -2.75 -6.83 -5.65
C SER A 295 -3.98 -7.42 -4.97
N PRO A 296 -4.14 -8.75 -4.96
CA PRO A 296 -5.21 -9.42 -4.23
C PRO A 296 -4.86 -9.65 -2.75
N GLU A 297 -3.60 -9.56 -2.37
CA GLU A 297 -3.07 -10.12 -1.13
C GLU A 297 -2.35 -9.08 -0.28
N ILE A 298 -2.50 -9.20 1.04
CA ILE A 298 -1.66 -8.49 2.02
C ILE A 298 -0.44 -9.36 2.36
N LEU A 299 0.72 -8.75 2.54
CA LEU A 299 1.85 -9.42 3.16
C LEU A 299 1.54 -9.63 4.64
N VAL A 300 1.37 -8.55 5.38
CA VAL A 300 0.99 -8.56 6.80
C VAL A 300 0.16 -7.33 7.14
N ARG A 301 -0.76 -7.47 8.06
CA ARG A 301 -1.51 -6.36 8.64
C ARG A 301 -1.34 -6.34 10.15
N ALA A 302 -0.84 -5.23 10.69
CA ALA A 302 -0.85 -4.97 12.13
C ALA A 302 -1.87 -3.86 12.42
N ARG A 303 -2.87 -4.15 13.26
CA ARG A 303 -3.90 -3.18 13.65
C ARG A 303 -4.20 -3.29 15.15
N GLY A 304 -3.97 -2.20 15.87
CA GLY A 304 -3.97 -2.25 17.32
C GLY A 304 -2.88 -3.22 17.82
N ASP A 305 -3.29 -4.23 18.57
CA ASP A 305 -2.41 -5.30 19.07
C ASP A 305 -2.54 -6.62 18.27
N THR A 306 -3.20 -6.61 17.11
CA THR A 306 -3.46 -7.81 16.30
C THR A 306 -2.62 -7.80 15.04
N VAL A 307 -1.88 -8.87 14.80
CA VAL A 307 -1.17 -9.16 13.55
C VAL A 307 -1.98 -10.19 12.78
N THR A 308 -2.17 -9.94 11.48
CA THR A 308 -2.96 -10.80 10.59
C THR A 308 -2.14 -11.11 9.34
N ILE A 309 -2.10 -12.38 8.94
CA ILE A 309 -1.62 -12.85 7.64
C ILE A 309 -2.77 -13.63 6.97
N ARG A 310 -2.92 -13.45 5.67
CA ARG A 310 -3.97 -14.11 4.90
C ARG A 310 -3.36 -14.87 3.73
N PRO A 311 -2.97 -16.13 3.90
CA PRO A 311 -2.45 -16.95 2.81
C PRO A 311 -3.54 -17.19 1.77
N ILE A 312 -3.15 -17.05 0.50
CA ILE A 312 -3.98 -17.26 -0.69
C ILE A 312 -3.27 -18.29 -1.56
N ALA A 313 -3.93 -19.42 -1.85
CA ALA A 313 -3.42 -20.43 -2.76
C ALA A 313 -4.55 -21.23 -3.38
N GLY A 314 -4.22 -22.04 -4.38
CA GLY A 314 -5.20 -22.76 -5.16
C GLY A 314 -6.00 -21.83 -6.09
N THR A 315 -6.20 -22.23 -7.33
CA THR A 315 -6.81 -21.35 -8.33
C THR A 315 -7.76 -22.12 -9.23
N ARG A 316 -8.96 -21.53 -9.47
CA ARG A 316 -9.84 -21.90 -10.56
C ARG A 316 -10.32 -20.63 -11.28
N PRO A 317 -10.60 -20.71 -12.58
CA PRO A 317 -11.25 -19.61 -13.29
C PRO A 317 -12.66 -19.38 -12.73
N ARG A 318 -13.23 -18.20 -13.01
CA ARG A 318 -14.63 -17.92 -12.73
C ARG A 318 -15.53 -18.68 -13.69
N GLY A 319 -16.64 -19.21 -13.22
CA GLY A 319 -17.68 -19.81 -14.04
C GLY A 319 -18.47 -18.76 -14.83
N ALA A 320 -18.94 -19.13 -16.02
CA ALA A 320 -19.80 -18.26 -16.84
C ALA A 320 -21.19 -18.07 -16.21
N THR A 321 -21.61 -18.97 -15.34
CA THR A 321 -22.87 -18.91 -14.60
C THR A 321 -22.64 -19.13 -13.10
N PRO A 322 -23.56 -18.67 -12.21
CA PRO A 322 -23.47 -18.94 -10.78
C PRO A 322 -23.43 -20.43 -10.42
N HIS A 323 -24.04 -21.27 -11.23
CA HIS A 323 -24.01 -22.73 -11.03
C HIS A 323 -22.63 -23.32 -11.35
N GLU A 324 -22.03 -22.90 -12.46
CA GLU A 324 -20.69 -23.31 -12.87
C GLU A 324 -19.64 -22.78 -11.87
N ASP A 325 -19.79 -21.54 -11.38
CA ASP A 325 -18.93 -20.94 -10.35
C ASP A 325 -18.91 -21.78 -9.06
N LYS A 326 -20.09 -22.28 -8.63
CA LYS A 326 -20.19 -23.20 -7.48
C LYS A 326 -19.59 -24.58 -7.74
N ALA A 327 -19.71 -25.09 -8.98
CA ALA A 327 -19.10 -26.35 -9.33
C ALA A 327 -17.58 -26.28 -9.31
N LEU A 328 -17.00 -25.19 -9.84
CA LEU A 328 -15.56 -24.93 -9.81
C LEU A 328 -15.03 -24.69 -8.37
N GLU A 329 -15.82 -24.05 -7.50
CA GLU A 329 -15.50 -23.95 -6.08
C GLU A 329 -15.43 -25.33 -5.41
N ALA A 330 -16.42 -26.18 -5.65
CA ALA A 330 -16.45 -27.54 -5.10
C ALA A 330 -15.27 -28.39 -5.63
N GLU A 331 -14.94 -28.26 -6.91
CA GLU A 331 -13.77 -28.91 -7.52
C GLU A 331 -12.47 -28.43 -6.88
N LEU A 332 -12.30 -27.11 -6.69
CA LEU A 332 -11.12 -26.52 -6.07
C LEU A 332 -10.89 -27.06 -4.64
N LEU A 333 -11.94 -27.08 -3.84
CA LEU A 333 -11.87 -27.58 -2.45
C LEU A 333 -11.71 -29.11 -2.36
N ALA A 334 -12.02 -29.84 -3.42
CA ALA A 334 -11.83 -31.27 -3.50
C ALA A 334 -10.47 -31.68 -4.08
N ASP A 335 -9.71 -30.74 -4.64
CA ASP A 335 -8.40 -31.01 -5.24
C ASP A 335 -7.32 -31.19 -4.15
N PRO A 336 -6.75 -32.42 -3.99
CA PRO A 336 -5.79 -32.69 -2.92
C PRO A 336 -4.49 -31.89 -3.05
N LYS A 337 -4.06 -31.56 -4.29
CA LYS A 337 -2.84 -30.78 -4.54
C LYS A 337 -3.04 -29.35 -4.12
N GLU A 338 -4.13 -28.71 -4.57
CA GLU A 338 -4.43 -27.32 -4.22
C GLU A 338 -4.63 -27.14 -2.70
N CYS A 339 -5.30 -28.11 -2.07
CA CYS A 339 -5.48 -28.11 -0.60
C CYS A 339 -4.15 -28.32 0.14
N ALA A 340 -3.25 -29.19 -0.34
CA ALA A 340 -1.94 -29.41 0.28
C ALA A 340 -1.03 -28.17 0.16
N GLU A 341 -1.04 -27.50 -0.99
CA GLU A 341 -0.33 -26.24 -1.19
C GLU A 341 -0.87 -25.17 -0.24
N HIS A 342 -2.18 -25.01 -0.16
CA HIS A 342 -2.80 -24.05 0.75
C HIS A 342 -2.49 -24.33 2.21
N LEU A 343 -2.51 -25.61 2.63
CA LEU A 343 -2.14 -26.00 3.99
C LEU A 343 -0.70 -25.63 4.33
N MET A 344 0.24 -25.81 3.39
CA MET A 344 1.64 -25.40 3.54
C MET A 344 1.76 -23.89 3.78
N LEU A 345 1.06 -23.07 3.00
CA LEU A 345 1.06 -21.61 3.17
C LEU A 345 0.33 -21.16 4.44
N LEU A 346 -0.71 -21.87 4.84
CA LEU A 346 -1.38 -21.64 6.12
C LEU A 346 -0.44 -21.90 7.31
N ASP A 347 0.35 -22.97 7.25
CA ASP A 347 1.33 -23.28 8.30
C ASP A 347 2.48 -22.28 8.31
N LEU A 348 2.95 -21.84 7.13
CA LEU A 348 3.89 -20.73 7.01
C LEU A 348 3.36 -19.47 7.70
N GLY A 349 2.13 -19.04 7.38
CA GLY A 349 1.51 -17.85 7.99
C GLY A 349 1.36 -17.99 9.52
N ARG A 350 1.11 -19.20 10.05
CA ARG A 350 1.12 -19.44 11.48
C ARG A 350 2.51 -19.27 12.12
N ASN A 351 3.55 -19.70 11.43
CA ASN A 351 4.93 -19.50 11.86
C ASN A 351 5.31 -18.01 11.84
N ASP A 352 4.98 -17.29 10.77
CA ASP A 352 5.30 -15.88 10.60
C ASP A 352 4.64 -15.03 11.68
N VAL A 353 3.31 -15.20 11.89
CA VAL A 353 2.61 -14.56 13.00
C VAL A 353 3.23 -14.97 14.35
N GLY A 354 3.62 -16.25 14.51
CA GLY A 354 4.21 -16.79 15.72
C GLY A 354 5.55 -16.15 16.12
N ARG A 355 6.31 -15.63 15.13
CA ARG A 355 7.60 -14.94 15.39
C ARG A 355 7.44 -13.67 16.22
N VAL A 356 6.29 -13.00 16.12
CA VAL A 356 6.05 -11.69 16.76
C VAL A 356 4.84 -11.67 17.68
N ALA A 357 4.05 -12.73 17.72
CA ALA A 357 2.87 -12.80 18.57
C ALA A 357 3.21 -13.33 19.99
N ARG A 358 2.38 -12.96 20.96
CA ARG A 358 2.40 -13.56 22.29
C ARG A 358 2.16 -15.05 22.19
N ILE A 359 2.94 -15.82 22.94
CA ILE A 359 2.81 -17.28 22.99
C ILE A 359 1.37 -17.68 23.30
N GLY A 360 0.82 -18.64 22.55
CA GLY A 360 -0.53 -19.17 22.73
C GLY A 360 -1.66 -18.30 22.16
N THR A 361 -1.35 -17.20 21.44
CA THR A 361 -2.38 -16.34 20.85
C THR A 361 -2.55 -16.51 19.33
N VAL A 362 -1.70 -17.29 18.68
CA VAL A 362 -1.82 -17.58 17.26
C VAL A 362 -3.01 -18.48 17.01
N THR A 363 -3.95 -18.01 16.21
CA THR A 363 -5.19 -18.73 15.87
C THR A 363 -5.47 -18.62 14.38
N VAL A 364 -6.02 -19.70 13.81
CA VAL A 364 -6.63 -19.67 12.49
C VAL A 364 -8.10 -19.32 12.70
N THR A 365 -8.50 -18.11 12.32
CA THR A 365 -9.85 -17.61 12.55
C THR A 365 -10.82 -18.10 11.47
N ASP A 366 -10.33 -18.21 10.25
CA ASP A 366 -11.06 -18.76 9.10
C ASP A 366 -10.11 -19.61 8.27
N GLN A 367 -10.59 -20.76 7.77
CA GLN A 367 -9.74 -21.67 7.00
C GLN A 367 -10.47 -22.26 5.79
N PHE A 368 -9.75 -22.40 4.70
CA PHE A 368 -10.21 -23.10 3.49
C PHE A 368 -11.54 -22.57 2.95
N PHE A 369 -11.76 -21.25 2.98
CA PHE A 369 -12.90 -20.64 2.30
C PHE A 369 -12.49 -20.11 0.92
N VAL A 370 -13.45 -19.98 0.01
CA VAL A 370 -13.18 -19.52 -1.34
C VAL A 370 -13.54 -18.04 -1.49
N GLU A 371 -12.56 -17.23 -1.87
CA GLU A 371 -12.78 -15.85 -2.31
C GLU A 371 -12.82 -15.77 -3.83
N ARG A 372 -13.74 -14.94 -4.33
CA ARG A 372 -13.95 -14.72 -5.75
C ARG A 372 -13.43 -13.36 -6.16
N TYR A 373 -12.51 -13.38 -7.13
CA TYR A 373 -11.95 -12.19 -7.76
C TYR A 373 -12.55 -11.98 -9.16
N SER A 374 -12.06 -10.98 -9.89
CA SER A 374 -12.60 -10.62 -11.21
C SER A 374 -12.52 -11.77 -12.23
N HIS A 375 -11.44 -12.54 -12.26
CA HIS A 375 -11.15 -13.56 -13.26
C HIS A 375 -10.95 -14.96 -12.69
N VAL A 376 -10.67 -15.06 -11.42
CA VAL A 376 -10.32 -16.30 -10.72
C VAL A 376 -10.98 -16.37 -9.35
N MET A 377 -10.97 -17.56 -8.75
CA MET A 377 -11.25 -17.79 -7.34
C MET A 377 -10.07 -18.49 -6.69
N HIS A 378 -9.85 -18.22 -5.41
CA HIS A 378 -8.76 -18.80 -4.62
C HIS A 378 -9.26 -19.36 -3.30
N ILE A 379 -8.53 -20.35 -2.77
CA ILE A 379 -8.66 -20.77 -1.37
C ILE A 379 -7.93 -19.75 -0.51
N VAL A 380 -8.58 -19.28 0.54
CA VAL A 380 -8.07 -18.30 1.49
C VAL A 380 -8.22 -18.82 2.91
N SER A 381 -7.29 -18.43 3.76
CA SER A 381 -7.37 -18.63 5.21
C SER A 381 -6.96 -17.35 5.92
N ASN A 382 -7.29 -17.24 7.20
CA ASN A 382 -6.95 -16.09 8.02
C ASN A 382 -6.23 -16.54 9.30
N VAL A 383 -5.03 -16.02 9.52
CA VAL A 383 -4.22 -16.29 10.71
C VAL A 383 -4.04 -14.99 11.47
N GLU A 384 -4.34 -15.02 12.76
CA GLU A 384 -4.20 -13.88 13.66
C GLU A 384 -3.41 -14.23 14.92
N GLY A 385 -2.74 -13.22 15.47
CA GLY A 385 -2.05 -13.32 16.75
C GLY A 385 -1.99 -11.95 17.43
N LYS A 386 -1.86 -11.96 18.77
CA LYS A 386 -1.67 -10.73 19.52
C LYS A 386 -0.19 -10.35 19.52
N LEU A 387 0.14 -9.19 18.99
CA LEU A 387 1.50 -8.66 18.93
C LEU A 387 2.10 -8.63 20.35
N ASP A 388 3.28 -9.21 20.52
CA ASP A 388 4.02 -9.12 21.77
C ASP A 388 4.52 -7.68 21.96
N PRO A 389 4.39 -7.07 23.16
CA PRO A 389 4.84 -5.70 23.41
C PRO A 389 6.33 -5.42 23.15
N ARG A 390 7.15 -6.47 23.01
CA ARG A 390 8.57 -6.37 22.64
C ARG A 390 8.78 -6.09 21.15
N HIS A 391 7.75 -6.28 20.33
CA HIS A 391 7.76 -6.12 18.90
C HIS A 391 6.92 -4.91 18.46
N ASP A 392 7.32 -4.31 17.35
CA ASP A 392 6.59 -3.20 16.72
C ASP A 392 6.00 -3.61 15.36
N ALA A 393 5.37 -2.66 14.68
CA ALA A 393 4.77 -2.90 13.37
C ALA A 393 5.81 -3.25 12.29
N LEU A 394 7.06 -2.79 12.44
CA LEU A 394 8.15 -3.10 11.52
C LEU A 394 8.67 -4.54 11.75
N ASP A 395 8.69 -5.00 13.01
CA ASP A 395 8.98 -6.40 13.31
C ASP A 395 7.88 -7.32 12.74
N ALA A 396 6.60 -6.90 12.82
CA ALA A 396 5.49 -7.64 12.22
C ALA A 396 5.63 -7.71 10.69
N LEU A 397 6.05 -6.62 10.03
CA LEU A 397 6.34 -6.61 8.59
C LEU A 397 7.50 -7.55 8.24
N ALA A 398 8.56 -7.55 9.07
CA ALA A 398 9.74 -8.39 8.85
C ALA A 398 9.48 -9.89 9.14
N ALA A 399 8.42 -10.21 9.84
CA ALA A 399 8.03 -11.59 10.14
C ALA A 399 7.25 -12.24 9.00
N GLY A 400 6.49 -11.47 8.23
CA GLY A 400 5.78 -11.90 7.02
C GLY A 400 6.65 -11.72 5.79
#